data_a902a33b60542635a5ff265e2994aba0
#
_entry.id   a902a33b60542635a5ff265e2994aba0
#
_cell.length_a   1.000
_cell.length_b   1.000
_cell.length_c   1.000
_cell.angle_alpha   90.00
_cell.angle_beta   90.00
_cell.angle_gamma   90.00
#
_symmetry.space_group_name_H-M   'P 1'
#
loop_
_entity.id
_entity.type
_entity.pdbx_description
1 polymer ?
#
loop_
_entity_poly.entity_id
_entity_poly.type
_entity_poly.pdbx_seq_one_letter_code
_entity_poly.pdbx_strand_id
1 'polypeptide(L)'
;DTDRSRGLGDVYKRQVNAPTVYNAALNFVQFWDGRAADLKEQAAGPPLNPVEMGCTSFDQICEALAQDKDFTKKFTEVYPEGYSQSTITDAIAEFEKTLLTPSRFDKYLMGDKNALTAEELEGYQLFKDNKCATCHVGVNVGGQSYEFMGIKNSYFDYRNTGLTDGDNGRYAVTKKESCLLYTSPSPRDRS
;
A
#
# COMPACT_ATOMS: atom_id res chain seq x y z
N ASP A 1 22.86 -12.16 -0.86
CA ASP A 1 22.22 -11.49 0.27
C ASP A 1 22.08 -9.96 0.14
N THR A 2 22.73 -9.35 -0.83
CA THR A 2 22.62 -7.91 -1.10
C THR A 2 21.33 -7.50 -1.82
N ASP A 3 20.57 -8.45 -2.36
CA ASP A 3 19.31 -8.19 -3.05
C ASP A 3 18.13 -7.89 -2.12
N ARG A 4 18.24 -8.23 -0.84
CA ARG A 4 17.19 -7.96 0.15
C ARG A 4 17.07 -6.49 0.54
N SER A 5 18.17 -5.73 0.45
CA SER A 5 18.21 -4.34 0.94
C SER A 5 17.81 -3.28 -0.09
N ARG A 6 17.54 -3.67 -1.34
CA ARG A 6 17.28 -2.73 -2.45
C ARG A 6 15.88 -2.84 -3.06
N GLY A 7 14.97 -3.59 -2.48
CA GLY A 7 13.60 -3.76 -3.00
C GLY A 7 13.50 -4.53 -4.32
N LEU A 8 14.61 -4.81 -5.00
CA LEU A 8 14.61 -5.51 -6.28
C LEU A 8 14.37 -7.01 -6.14
N GLY A 9 14.78 -7.62 -5.03
CA GLY A 9 14.52 -9.03 -4.73
C GLY A 9 13.03 -9.33 -4.52
N ASP A 10 12.28 -8.37 -4.03
CA ASP A 10 10.83 -8.48 -3.84
C ASP A 10 10.05 -8.49 -5.15
N VAL A 11 10.51 -7.73 -6.15
CA VAL A 11 9.85 -7.66 -7.47
C VAL A 11 9.91 -9.00 -8.22
N TYR A 12 11.02 -9.75 -8.09
CA TYR A 12 11.18 -11.04 -8.75
C TYR A 12 10.48 -12.21 -8.03
N LYS A 13 10.21 -12.06 -6.74
CA LYS A 13 9.56 -13.11 -5.93
C LYS A 13 8.08 -12.87 -5.70
N ARG A 14 7.60 -11.66 -5.99
CA ARG A 14 6.21 -11.26 -5.84
C ARG A 14 5.63 -10.89 -7.19
N GLN A 15 4.38 -11.22 -7.37
CA GLN A 15 3.65 -10.91 -8.62
C GLN A 15 3.13 -9.48 -8.66
N VAL A 16 3.21 -8.74 -7.54
CA VAL A 16 2.76 -7.35 -7.41
C VAL A 16 3.80 -6.52 -6.68
N ASN A 17 3.89 -5.24 -7.04
CA ASN A 17 4.78 -4.29 -6.37
C ASN A 17 4.42 -4.12 -4.89
N ALA A 18 5.43 -3.84 -4.05
CA ALA A 18 5.19 -3.42 -2.68
C ALA A 18 4.38 -2.10 -2.68
N PRO A 19 3.28 -2.02 -1.91
CA PRO A 19 2.54 -0.77 -1.79
C PRO A 19 3.40 0.34 -1.19
N THR A 20 3.15 1.60 -1.61
CA THR A 20 3.79 2.74 -1.00
C THR A 20 3.29 2.96 0.43
N VAL A 21 4.17 3.43 1.32
CA VAL A 21 3.80 3.91 2.66
C VAL A 21 3.29 5.36 2.64
N TYR A 22 3.68 6.14 1.61
CA TYR A 22 3.20 7.52 1.47
C TYR A 22 1.71 7.55 1.13
N ASN A 23 0.96 8.37 1.86
CA ASN A 23 -0.49 8.49 1.77
C ASN A 23 -1.27 7.19 2.04
N ALA A 24 -0.62 6.13 2.52
CA ALA A 24 -1.26 4.85 2.81
C ALA A 24 -2.38 4.96 3.85
N ALA A 25 -2.26 5.92 4.77
CA ALA A 25 -3.29 6.24 5.76
C ALA A 25 -4.64 6.67 5.16
N LEU A 26 -4.64 7.10 3.89
CA LEU A 26 -5.83 7.56 3.18
C LEU A 26 -6.51 6.45 2.37
N ASN A 27 -5.95 5.25 2.33
CA ASN A 27 -6.54 4.10 1.69
C ASN A 27 -7.64 3.50 2.59
N PHE A 28 -8.69 2.96 1.97
CA PHE A 28 -9.78 2.35 2.71
C PHE A 28 -9.45 0.96 3.28
N VAL A 29 -8.42 0.30 2.75
CA VAL A 29 -7.82 -0.96 3.23
C VAL A 29 -6.35 -1.00 2.84
N GLN A 30 -5.58 -1.94 3.41
CA GLN A 30 -4.17 -2.11 3.11
C GLN A 30 -3.91 -3.41 2.35
N PHE A 31 -2.75 -3.48 1.68
CA PHE A 31 -2.39 -4.46 0.67
C PHE A 31 -3.27 -4.41 -0.58
N TRP A 32 -2.74 -4.95 -1.69
CA TRP A 32 -3.44 -4.99 -2.98
C TRP A 32 -4.73 -5.80 -2.98
N ASP A 33 -4.81 -6.82 -2.16
CA ASP A 33 -5.97 -7.68 -1.97
C ASP A 33 -6.89 -7.22 -0.82
N GLY A 34 -6.50 -6.16 -0.12
CA GLY A 34 -7.25 -5.61 1.00
C GLY A 34 -7.39 -6.57 2.18
N ARG A 35 -6.39 -7.44 2.38
CA ARG A 35 -6.43 -8.41 3.48
C ARG A 35 -6.25 -7.79 4.86
N ALA A 36 -5.71 -6.58 4.94
CA ALA A 36 -5.60 -5.82 6.18
C ALA A 36 -6.57 -4.63 6.16
N ALA A 37 -7.32 -4.44 7.24
CA ALA A 37 -8.34 -3.41 7.34
C ALA A 37 -7.74 -2.02 7.57
N ASP A 38 -6.58 -1.94 8.21
CA ASP A 38 -5.92 -0.68 8.56
C ASP A 38 -4.39 -0.83 8.55
N LEU A 39 -3.69 0.28 8.83
CA LEU A 39 -2.22 0.32 8.89
C LEU A 39 -1.66 -0.56 10.00
N LYS A 40 -2.33 -0.65 11.14
CA LYS A 40 -1.87 -1.44 12.29
C LYS A 40 -1.90 -2.94 11.97
N GLU A 41 -2.98 -3.40 11.34
CA GLU A 41 -3.08 -4.78 10.88
C GLU A 41 -2.07 -5.07 9.77
N GLN A 42 -1.86 -4.12 8.86
CA GLN A 42 -0.85 -4.23 7.80
C GLN A 42 0.54 -4.38 8.38
N ALA A 43 0.91 -3.55 9.37
CA ALA A 43 2.24 -3.55 9.97
C ALA A 43 2.61 -4.87 10.66
N ALA A 44 1.62 -5.72 11.00
CA ALA A 44 1.87 -7.03 11.59
C ALA A 44 2.38 -8.07 10.57
N GLY A 45 2.15 -7.87 9.28
CA GLY A 45 2.47 -8.86 8.24
C GLY A 45 3.96 -8.94 7.86
N PRO A 46 4.57 -7.86 7.37
CA PRO A 46 5.93 -7.85 6.83
C PRO A 46 7.00 -8.38 7.80
N PRO A 47 6.96 -8.08 9.10
CA PRO A 47 7.95 -8.58 10.04
C PRO A 47 8.04 -10.10 10.10
N LEU A 48 6.91 -10.79 10.02
CA LEU A 48 6.84 -12.25 10.13
C LEU A 48 6.88 -12.95 8.77
N ASN A 49 6.77 -12.21 7.67
CA ASN A 49 6.75 -12.82 6.35
C ASN A 49 8.16 -13.32 5.97
N PRO A 50 8.34 -14.64 5.69
CA PRO A 50 9.65 -15.23 5.40
C PRO A 50 10.32 -14.70 4.12
N VAL A 51 9.55 -14.11 3.21
CA VAL A 51 10.09 -13.45 2.00
C VAL A 51 10.34 -11.95 2.18
N GLU A 52 10.07 -11.41 3.38
CA GLU A 52 10.34 -10.02 3.76
C GLU A 52 11.35 -9.97 4.90
N MET A 53 10.93 -9.67 6.13
CA MET A 53 11.85 -9.60 7.27
C MET A 53 12.18 -10.98 7.87
N GLY A 54 11.24 -11.94 7.79
CA GLY A 54 11.47 -13.32 8.16
C GLY A 54 11.68 -13.58 9.64
N CYS A 55 11.18 -12.71 10.52
CA CYS A 55 11.21 -12.96 11.95
C CYS A 55 10.28 -14.13 12.30
N THR A 56 10.66 -14.91 13.31
CA THR A 56 9.88 -16.10 13.71
C THR A 56 8.67 -15.74 14.58
N SER A 57 8.76 -14.64 15.34
CA SER A 57 7.68 -14.15 16.21
C SER A 57 7.86 -12.68 16.54
N PHE A 58 6.83 -12.05 17.09
CA PHE A 58 6.94 -10.71 17.66
C PHE A 58 7.78 -10.69 18.94
N ASP A 59 7.87 -11.80 19.67
CA ASP A 59 8.75 -11.88 20.86
C ASP A 59 10.21 -11.68 20.46
N GLN A 60 10.64 -12.31 19.35
CA GLN A 60 11.98 -12.09 18.79
C GLN A 60 12.22 -10.62 18.44
N ILE A 61 11.24 -9.94 17.91
CA ILE A 61 11.31 -8.51 17.57
C ILE A 61 11.41 -7.67 18.84
N CYS A 62 10.59 -7.97 19.85
CA CYS A 62 10.62 -7.30 21.15
C CYS A 62 11.99 -7.46 21.83
N GLU A 63 12.55 -8.67 21.82
CA GLU A 63 13.89 -8.93 22.37
C GLU A 63 14.97 -8.16 21.63
N ALA A 64 14.89 -8.07 20.31
CA ALA A 64 15.85 -7.31 19.50
C ALA A 64 15.77 -5.80 19.79
N LEU A 65 14.57 -5.24 19.88
CA LEU A 65 14.37 -3.82 20.20
C LEU A 65 14.81 -3.47 21.61
N ALA A 66 14.62 -4.38 22.57
CA ALA A 66 15.02 -4.19 23.97
C ALA A 66 16.54 -4.09 24.18
N GLN A 67 17.35 -4.46 23.20
CA GLN A 67 18.81 -4.30 23.25
C GLN A 67 19.23 -2.84 23.15
N ASP A 68 18.45 -2.00 22.47
CA ASP A 68 18.65 -0.55 22.42
C ASP A 68 17.95 0.13 23.60
N LYS A 69 18.74 0.44 24.63
CA LYS A 69 18.22 1.06 25.86
C LYS A 69 17.70 2.48 25.66
N ASP A 70 18.32 3.23 24.77
CA ASP A 70 17.90 4.62 24.50
C ASP A 70 16.59 4.64 23.73
N PHE A 71 16.44 3.74 22.75
CA PHE A 71 15.18 3.56 22.05
C PHE A 71 14.09 3.04 22.99
N THR A 72 14.40 2.04 23.81
CA THR A 72 13.47 1.47 24.81
C THR A 72 12.93 2.56 25.75
N LYS A 73 13.83 3.44 26.25
CA LYS A 73 13.39 4.55 27.11
C LYS A 73 12.39 5.44 26.42
N LYS A 74 12.68 5.88 25.19
CA LYS A 74 11.77 6.73 24.40
C LYS A 74 10.46 6.03 24.07
N PHE A 75 10.53 4.74 23.75
CA PHE A 75 9.35 3.95 23.43
C PHE A 75 8.42 3.82 24.63
N THR A 76 8.96 3.57 25.83
CA THR A 76 8.19 3.42 27.06
C THR A 76 7.62 4.74 27.60
N GLU A 77 8.16 5.88 27.18
CA GLU A 77 7.54 7.18 27.44
C GLU A 77 6.20 7.34 26.72
N VAL A 78 6.02 6.69 25.57
CA VAL A 78 4.79 6.70 24.76
C VAL A 78 3.92 5.48 25.06
N TYR A 79 4.53 4.31 25.22
CA TYR A 79 3.88 3.04 25.49
C TYR A 79 4.39 2.47 26.83
N PRO A 80 3.82 2.89 27.97
CA PRO A 80 4.25 2.46 29.31
C PRO A 80 4.21 0.94 29.53
N GLU A 81 3.35 0.23 28.80
CA GLU A 81 3.25 -1.23 28.80
C GLU A 81 4.42 -1.93 28.11
N GLY A 82 5.30 -1.17 27.41
CA GLY A 82 6.48 -1.69 26.72
C GLY A 82 6.18 -2.31 25.36
N TYR A 83 7.11 -3.18 24.91
CA TYR A 83 7.02 -3.82 23.62
C TYR A 83 6.03 -4.97 23.58
N SER A 84 5.18 -4.96 22.59
CA SER A 84 4.29 -6.04 22.20
C SER A 84 3.98 -5.92 20.71
N GLN A 85 3.39 -6.94 20.10
CA GLN A 85 2.89 -6.81 18.73
C GLN A 85 1.97 -5.58 18.61
N SER A 86 1.04 -5.40 19.55
CA SER A 86 0.08 -4.31 19.52
C SER A 86 0.73 -2.91 19.56
N THR A 87 1.70 -2.72 20.45
CA THR A 87 2.37 -1.40 20.62
C THR A 87 3.33 -1.11 19.47
N ILE A 88 4.02 -2.11 18.97
CA ILE A 88 4.94 -1.96 17.82
C ILE A 88 4.16 -1.62 16.55
N THR A 89 3.10 -2.37 16.25
CA THR A 89 2.30 -2.11 15.04
C THR A 89 1.53 -0.80 15.14
N ASP A 90 1.13 -0.40 16.33
CA ASP A 90 0.51 0.91 16.58
C ASP A 90 1.50 2.06 16.32
N ALA A 91 2.72 1.94 16.84
CA ALA A 91 3.75 2.95 16.62
C ALA A 91 4.09 3.11 15.13
N ILE A 92 4.15 1.99 14.37
CA ILE A 92 4.35 2.01 12.93
C ILE A 92 3.18 2.71 12.24
N ALA A 93 1.95 2.34 12.58
CA ALA A 93 0.74 2.92 11.99
C ALA A 93 0.63 4.43 12.28
N GLU A 94 0.93 4.87 13.50
CA GLU A 94 0.94 6.30 13.84
C GLU A 94 2.02 7.06 13.08
N PHE A 95 3.20 6.46 12.89
CA PHE A 95 4.24 7.05 12.04
C PHE A 95 3.78 7.16 10.58
N GLU A 96 3.21 6.12 10.01
CA GLU A 96 2.73 6.13 8.62
C GLU A 96 1.63 7.16 8.37
N LYS A 97 0.79 7.48 9.37
CA LYS A 97 -0.20 8.57 9.28
C LYS A 97 0.44 9.94 9.08
N THR A 98 1.71 10.12 9.45
CA THR A 98 2.45 11.36 9.22
C THR A 98 3.04 11.46 7.82
N LEU A 99 3.08 10.35 7.07
CA LEU A 99 3.68 10.28 5.74
C LEU A 99 2.72 10.77 4.64
N LEU A 100 2.21 11.97 4.81
CA LEU A 100 1.37 12.64 3.82
C LEU A 100 2.22 13.47 2.87
N THR A 101 1.91 13.39 1.58
CA THR A 101 2.66 14.08 0.52
C THR A 101 1.73 14.98 -0.30
N PRO A 102 1.34 16.16 0.23
CA PRO A 102 0.52 17.10 -0.51
C PRO A 102 1.26 17.59 -1.75
N SER A 103 0.54 17.66 -2.86
CA SER A 103 1.05 18.00 -4.18
C SER A 103 0.58 19.37 -4.65
N ARG A 104 1.05 19.81 -5.83
CA ARG A 104 0.50 21.00 -6.50
C ARG A 104 -0.97 20.80 -6.91
N PHE A 105 -1.36 19.55 -7.19
CA PHE A 105 -2.74 19.21 -7.49
C PHE A 105 -3.66 19.45 -6.30
N ASP A 106 -3.23 19.10 -5.08
CA ASP A 106 -3.98 19.39 -3.87
C ASP A 106 -4.18 20.90 -3.67
N LYS A 107 -3.13 21.71 -3.91
CA LYS A 107 -3.24 23.17 -3.86
C LYS A 107 -4.27 23.70 -4.87
N TYR A 108 -4.27 23.16 -6.08
CA TYR A 108 -5.26 23.50 -7.11
C TYR A 108 -6.68 23.18 -6.66
N LEU A 109 -6.90 21.98 -6.10
CA LEU A 109 -8.20 21.57 -5.58
C LEU A 109 -8.67 22.43 -4.39
N MET A 110 -7.74 22.95 -3.60
CA MET A 110 -8.00 23.92 -2.51
C MET A 110 -8.22 25.35 -3.01
N GLY A 111 -8.16 25.61 -4.32
CA GLY A 111 -8.51 26.89 -4.92
C GLY A 111 -7.34 27.70 -5.49
N ASP A 112 -6.11 27.26 -5.37
CA ASP A 112 -4.96 27.91 -6.02
C ASP A 112 -4.93 27.61 -7.52
N LYS A 113 -5.56 28.46 -8.31
CA LYS A 113 -5.67 28.31 -9.77
C LYS A 113 -4.30 28.35 -10.48
N ASN A 114 -3.25 28.84 -9.84
CA ASN A 114 -1.91 28.95 -10.41
C ASN A 114 -1.03 27.75 -10.05
N ALA A 115 -1.52 26.81 -9.27
CA ALA A 115 -0.72 25.66 -8.80
C ALA A 115 -0.37 24.66 -9.93
N LEU A 116 -1.16 24.66 -11.01
CA LEU A 116 -0.95 23.78 -12.18
C LEU A 116 -0.67 24.61 -13.43
N THR A 117 0.12 24.03 -14.34
CA THR A 117 0.33 24.58 -15.67
C THR A 117 -0.89 24.38 -16.56
N ALA A 118 -0.94 25.07 -17.70
CA ALA A 118 -2.01 24.90 -18.69
C ALA A 118 -2.08 23.45 -19.22
N GLU A 119 -0.95 22.81 -19.47
CA GLU A 119 -0.85 21.42 -19.92
C GLU A 119 -1.35 20.44 -18.85
N GLU A 120 -1.01 20.66 -17.58
CA GLU A 120 -1.51 19.84 -16.47
C GLU A 120 -3.03 19.98 -16.29
N LEU A 121 -3.57 21.18 -16.51
CA LEU A 121 -5.01 21.43 -16.49
C LEU A 121 -5.74 20.73 -17.65
N GLU A 122 -5.15 20.74 -18.85
CA GLU A 122 -5.64 19.98 -19.99
C GLU A 122 -5.64 18.48 -19.68
N GLY A 123 -4.54 17.97 -19.13
CA GLY A 123 -4.43 16.56 -18.69
C GLY A 123 -5.51 16.20 -17.67
N TYR A 124 -5.78 17.07 -16.71
CA TYR A 124 -6.87 16.88 -15.74
C TYR A 124 -8.25 16.90 -16.39
N GLN A 125 -8.47 17.76 -17.38
CA GLN A 125 -9.71 17.77 -18.13
C GLN A 125 -9.89 16.48 -18.94
N LEU A 126 -8.85 16.03 -19.65
CA LEU A 126 -8.85 14.74 -20.38
C LEU A 126 -9.14 13.55 -19.46
N PHE A 127 -8.58 13.56 -18.25
CA PHE A 127 -8.85 12.53 -17.24
C PHE A 127 -10.34 12.45 -16.88
N LYS A 128 -11.01 13.59 -16.77
CA LYS A 128 -12.46 13.66 -16.51
C LYS A 128 -13.28 13.25 -17.73
N ASP A 129 -12.97 13.78 -18.90
CA ASP A 129 -13.70 13.57 -20.15
C ASP A 129 -13.64 12.10 -20.60
N ASN A 130 -12.50 11.46 -20.39
CA ASN A 130 -12.31 10.02 -20.63
C ASN A 130 -12.91 9.14 -19.53
N LYS A 131 -13.61 9.73 -18.55
CA LYS A 131 -14.27 9.02 -17.44
C LYS A 131 -13.32 8.21 -16.55
N CYS A 132 -12.04 8.52 -16.55
CA CYS A 132 -11.07 7.88 -15.66
C CYS A 132 -11.44 8.11 -14.18
N ALA A 133 -12.00 9.30 -13.88
CA ALA A 133 -12.50 9.65 -12.55
C ALA A 133 -13.70 8.80 -12.07
N THR A 134 -14.25 7.92 -12.88
CA THR A 134 -15.32 7.00 -12.45
C THR A 134 -14.78 5.95 -11.46
N CYS A 135 -13.56 5.46 -11.69
CA CYS A 135 -12.88 4.48 -10.83
C CYS A 135 -11.77 5.13 -10.01
N HIS A 136 -11.08 6.14 -10.58
CA HIS A 136 -10.02 6.88 -9.92
C HIS A 136 -10.56 8.06 -9.11
N VAL A 137 -11.24 7.75 -8.00
CA VAL A 137 -11.86 8.73 -7.10
C VAL A 137 -11.14 8.80 -5.75
N GLY A 138 -11.53 9.80 -4.96
CA GLY A 138 -11.00 9.98 -3.61
C GLY A 138 -9.66 10.72 -3.56
N VAL A 139 -9.17 10.94 -2.37
CA VAL A 139 -8.00 11.78 -2.08
C VAL A 139 -6.71 11.24 -2.71
N ASN A 140 -6.58 9.93 -2.87
CA ASN A 140 -5.46 9.27 -3.54
C ASN A 140 -5.67 9.08 -5.05
N VAL A 141 -6.75 9.63 -5.61
CA VAL A 141 -7.12 9.46 -7.03
C VAL A 141 -7.16 7.98 -7.43
N GLY A 142 -7.74 7.16 -6.57
CA GLY A 142 -7.86 5.71 -6.67
C GLY A 142 -7.84 5.04 -5.32
N GLY A 143 -7.88 3.69 -5.30
CA GLY A 143 -7.81 2.91 -4.08
C GLY A 143 -9.07 2.95 -3.20
N GLN A 144 -10.21 3.35 -3.76
CA GLN A 144 -11.51 3.42 -3.06
C GLN A 144 -12.46 2.29 -3.48
N SER A 145 -12.10 1.49 -4.46
CA SER A 145 -12.89 0.36 -4.95
C SER A 145 -12.00 -0.78 -5.43
N TYR A 146 -12.59 -1.96 -5.51
CA TYR A 146 -11.97 -3.10 -6.19
C TYR A 146 -12.52 -3.19 -7.60
N GLU A 147 -11.62 -3.34 -8.55
CA GLU A 147 -12.00 -3.38 -9.96
C GLU A 147 -11.48 -4.66 -10.64
N PHE A 148 -12.06 -5.07 -11.76
CA PHE A 148 -11.62 -6.21 -12.54
C PHE A 148 -10.37 -5.88 -13.38
N MET A 149 -9.26 -6.64 -13.19
CA MET A 149 -8.11 -6.53 -14.08
C MET A 149 -8.53 -6.93 -15.51
N GLY A 150 -8.32 -6.00 -16.45
CA GLY A 150 -8.64 -6.29 -17.84
C GLY A 150 -10.11 -6.18 -18.19
N ILE A 151 -10.79 -5.11 -17.75
CA ILE A 151 -12.21 -4.83 -18.07
C ILE A 151 -12.53 -4.94 -19.58
N LYS A 152 -11.58 -4.52 -20.45
CA LYS A 152 -11.76 -4.60 -21.91
C LYS A 152 -11.16 -5.83 -22.54
N ASN A 153 -9.97 -6.25 -22.10
CA ASN A 153 -9.23 -7.39 -22.60
C ASN A 153 -8.60 -8.12 -21.43
N SER A 154 -8.58 -9.44 -21.45
CA SER A 154 -7.95 -10.22 -20.40
C SER A 154 -6.44 -9.88 -20.29
N TYR A 155 -6.05 -9.32 -19.17
CA TYR A 155 -4.64 -9.04 -18.89
C TYR A 155 -3.79 -10.31 -18.87
N PHE A 156 -4.36 -11.40 -18.37
CA PHE A 156 -3.66 -12.68 -18.19
C PHE A 156 -3.39 -13.38 -19.51
N ASP A 157 -4.26 -13.21 -20.50
CA ASP A 157 -4.04 -13.72 -21.85
C ASP A 157 -2.83 -13.05 -22.51
N TYR A 158 -2.65 -11.74 -22.25
CA TYR A 158 -1.49 -11.00 -22.74
C TYR A 158 -0.18 -11.38 -22.05
N ARG A 159 -0.24 -11.73 -20.77
CA ARG A 159 0.95 -12.04 -19.98
C ARG A 159 1.60 -13.37 -20.38
N ASN A 160 0.88 -14.25 -21.04
CA ASN A 160 1.36 -15.54 -21.56
C ASN A 160 1.92 -16.50 -20.49
N THR A 161 1.63 -16.28 -19.21
CA THR A 161 2.11 -17.09 -18.08
C THR A 161 1.00 -17.86 -17.37
N GLY A 162 -0.25 -17.73 -17.86
CA GLY A 162 -1.42 -18.28 -17.18
C GLY A 162 -1.76 -17.60 -15.85
N LEU A 163 -2.86 -18.00 -15.24
CA LEU A 163 -3.26 -17.58 -13.89
C LEU A 163 -2.50 -18.37 -12.84
N THR A 164 -2.04 -17.70 -11.82
CA THR A 164 -1.42 -18.28 -10.63
C THR A 164 -2.24 -17.91 -9.39
N ASP A 165 -2.00 -18.58 -8.26
CA ASP A 165 -2.70 -18.28 -7.00
C ASP A 165 -2.50 -16.83 -6.56
N GLY A 166 -1.35 -16.23 -6.84
CA GLY A 166 -1.06 -14.83 -6.54
C GLY A 166 -1.90 -13.83 -7.36
N ASP A 167 -2.45 -14.26 -8.48
CA ASP A 167 -3.30 -13.45 -9.35
C ASP A 167 -4.76 -13.37 -8.85
N ASN A 168 -5.11 -14.17 -7.86
CA ASN A 168 -6.46 -14.23 -7.33
C ASN A 168 -6.91 -12.97 -6.56
N GLY A 169 -5.97 -12.04 -6.25
CA GLY A 169 -6.28 -10.76 -5.63
C GLY A 169 -7.28 -10.87 -4.47
N ARG A 170 -8.33 -10.05 -4.47
CA ARG A 170 -9.36 -10.05 -3.43
C ARG A 170 -10.10 -11.39 -3.29
N TYR A 171 -10.20 -12.18 -4.36
CA TYR A 171 -10.80 -13.52 -4.31
C TYR A 171 -10.02 -14.44 -3.35
N ALA A 172 -8.69 -14.33 -3.29
CA ALA A 172 -7.89 -15.12 -2.35
C ALA A 172 -8.34 -14.93 -0.89
N VAL A 173 -8.80 -13.72 -0.57
CA VAL A 173 -9.27 -13.33 0.78
C VAL A 173 -10.73 -13.70 1.00
N THR A 174 -11.61 -13.35 0.06
CA THR A 174 -13.07 -13.42 0.26
C THR A 174 -13.70 -14.73 -0.21
N LYS A 175 -13.03 -15.45 -1.14
CA LYS A 175 -13.55 -16.63 -1.85
C LYS A 175 -14.87 -16.38 -2.62
N LYS A 176 -15.17 -15.11 -2.92
CA LYS A 176 -16.35 -14.73 -3.72
C LYS A 176 -15.93 -14.48 -5.17
N GLU A 177 -16.59 -15.16 -6.12
CA GLU A 177 -16.29 -15.04 -7.54
C GLU A 177 -16.42 -13.60 -8.06
N SER A 178 -17.35 -12.83 -7.51
CA SER A 178 -17.47 -11.39 -7.81
C SER A 178 -16.27 -10.55 -7.41
N CYS A 179 -15.34 -11.13 -6.65
CA CYS A 179 -14.10 -10.49 -6.21
C CYS A 179 -12.88 -11.04 -6.95
N LEU A 180 -13.06 -11.73 -8.06
CA LEU A 180 -11.95 -12.19 -8.89
C LEU A 180 -11.19 -10.98 -9.41
N LEU A 181 -10.00 -10.85 -8.89
CA LEU A 181 -8.98 -9.89 -9.32
C LEU A 181 -9.26 -8.47 -8.85
N TYR A 182 -8.46 -7.99 -7.92
CA TYR A 182 -8.39 -6.60 -7.86
C TYR A 182 -7.62 -5.90 -6.91
N THR A 183 -6.99 -4.95 -7.49
CA THR A 183 -6.86 -3.56 -7.06
C THR A 183 -6.65 -2.72 -8.31
N SER A 184 -7.26 -1.56 -8.43
CA SER A 184 -6.80 -0.62 -9.43
C SER A 184 -5.38 -0.19 -9.05
N PRO A 185 -4.34 -0.57 -9.79
CA PRO A 185 -3.02 -0.06 -9.52
C PRO A 185 -3.06 1.46 -9.67
N SER A 186 -2.43 2.16 -8.73
CA SER A 186 -2.19 3.59 -8.89
C SER A 186 -1.53 3.83 -10.25
N PRO A 187 -1.84 4.92 -10.96
CA PRO A 187 -1.15 5.27 -12.21
C PRO A 187 0.39 5.29 -12.08
N ARG A 188 0.93 5.43 -10.87
CA ARG A 188 2.36 5.37 -10.56
C ARG A 188 2.96 3.96 -10.64
N ASP A 189 2.15 2.91 -10.57
CA ASP A 189 2.64 1.53 -10.54
C ASP A 189 2.80 0.93 -11.93
N ARG A 190 2.69 1.73 -12.99
CA ARG A 190 2.85 1.33 -14.39
C ARG A 190 4.18 1.77 -15.02
N SER A 191 5.10 2.33 -14.24
CA SER A 191 6.43 2.69 -14.74
C SER A 191 7.43 1.55 -14.60
#